data_0dbef5475c54321d5f65421270c18535
#
_entry.id   0dbef5475c54321d5f65421270c18535
#
_cell.length_a   1.000
_cell.length_b   1.000
_cell.length_c   1.000
_cell.angle_alpha   90.00
_cell.angle_beta   90.00
_cell.angle_gamma   90.00
#
_symmetry.space_group_name_H-M   'P 1'
#
loop_
_entity.id
_entity.type
_entity.pdbx_description
1 polymer ?
#
loop_
_entity_poly.entity_id
_entity_poly.type
_entity_poly.pdbx_seq_one_letter_code
_entity_poly.pdbx_strand_id
1 'polypeptide(L)'
;MGPAGRLAMSKAGSGSRSPVLEEAARELEAAAHDARVAVDCLALGELDRAHTSALTARVAADAAVTALQAALLAAAGTAAGS
;
A
#
# COMPACT_ATOMS: atom_id res chain seq x y z
N MET A 1 -10.35 -22.35 -16.64
CA MET A 1 -10.71 -21.31 -17.48
C MET A 1 -10.81 -20.04 -16.79
N GLY A 2 -11.80 -19.83 -15.98
CA GLY A 2 -11.90 -18.59 -15.22
C GLY A 2 -10.65 -18.25 -14.44
N PRO A 3 -10.05 -19.22 -13.80
CA PRO A 3 -8.85 -18.90 -13.03
C PRO A 3 -7.73 -18.37 -13.90
N ALA A 4 -7.61 -18.93 -15.07
CA ALA A 4 -6.58 -18.48 -15.97
C ALA A 4 -6.79 -17.03 -16.37
N GLY A 5 -8.02 -16.65 -16.59
CA GLY A 5 -8.30 -15.28 -16.97
C GLY A 5 -7.93 -14.30 -15.86
N ARG A 6 -8.26 -14.66 -14.66
CA ARG A 6 -7.94 -13.77 -13.56
C ARG A 6 -6.46 -13.63 -13.37
N LEU A 7 -5.76 -14.72 -13.49
CA LEU A 7 -4.32 -14.66 -13.34
C LEU A 7 -3.69 -13.80 -14.40
N ALA A 8 -4.21 -13.89 -15.61
CA ALA A 8 -3.67 -13.09 -16.69
C ALA A 8 -3.77 -11.62 -16.37
N MET A 9 -4.90 -11.21 -15.84
CA MET A 9 -5.06 -9.81 -15.52
C MET A 9 -4.13 -9.36 -14.45
N SER A 10 -3.96 -10.17 -13.42
CA SER A 10 -3.03 -9.82 -12.36
C SER A 10 -1.63 -9.67 -12.89
N LYS A 11 -1.25 -10.56 -13.74
CA LYS A 11 0.08 -10.50 -14.27
C LYS A 11 0.32 -9.25 -15.07
N ALA A 12 -0.65 -8.88 -15.86
CA ALA A 12 -0.50 -7.68 -16.66
C ALA A 12 -0.29 -6.46 -15.76
N GLY A 13 -1.07 -6.37 -14.72
CA GLY A 13 -0.91 -5.25 -13.80
C GLY A 13 0.44 -5.24 -13.15
N SER A 14 0.87 -6.40 -12.70
CA SER A 14 2.18 -6.48 -12.05
C SER A 14 3.28 -6.13 -13.00
N GLY A 15 3.19 -6.61 -14.22
CA GLY A 15 4.26 -6.41 -15.17
C GLY A 15 4.49 -4.96 -15.51
N SER A 16 3.48 -4.12 -15.37
CA SER A 16 3.63 -2.73 -15.74
C SER A 16 4.04 -1.84 -14.59
N ARG A 17 4.16 -2.38 -13.39
CA ARG A 17 4.47 -1.56 -12.23
C ARG A 17 5.91 -1.76 -11.80
N SER A 18 6.58 -0.65 -11.48
CA SER A 18 7.94 -0.73 -10.97
C SER A 18 7.94 -1.32 -9.57
N PRO A 19 9.09 -1.82 -9.11
CA PRO A 19 9.18 -2.33 -7.74
C PRO A 19 8.81 -1.30 -6.68
N VAL A 20 9.11 -0.03 -6.91
CA VAL A 20 8.78 1.01 -5.95
C VAL A 20 7.28 1.17 -5.85
N LEU A 21 6.57 1.13 -6.97
CA LEU A 21 5.11 1.25 -6.95
C LEU A 21 4.47 -0.01 -6.38
N GLU A 22 5.09 -1.18 -6.61
CA GLU A 22 4.62 -2.40 -5.98
C GLU A 22 4.73 -2.30 -4.47
N GLU A 23 5.83 -1.76 -4.00
CA GLU A 23 6.04 -1.58 -2.58
C GLU A 23 5.01 -0.61 -2.00
N ALA A 24 4.77 0.50 -2.69
CA ALA A 24 3.78 1.46 -2.23
C ALA A 24 2.40 0.81 -2.12
N ALA A 25 2.05 -0.01 -3.10
CA ALA A 25 0.76 -0.68 -3.09
C ALA A 25 0.64 -1.63 -1.89
N ARG A 26 1.70 -2.41 -1.62
CA ARG A 26 1.68 -3.32 -0.49
C ARG A 26 1.52 -2.58 0.83
N GLU A 27 2.23 -1.46 0.97
CA GLU A 27 2.15 -0.69 2.21
C GLU A 27 0.78 -0.07 2.39
N LEU A 28 0.17 0.41 1.31
CA LEU A 28 -1.16 0.97 1.42
C LEU A 28 -2.19 -0.09 1.77
N GLU A 29 -2.03 -1.29 1.24
CA GLU A 29 -2.93 -2.37 1.58
C GLU A 29 -2.77 -2.77 3.05
N ALA A 30 -1.54 -2.78 3.53
CA ALA A 30 -1.29 -3.06 4.93
C ALA A 30 -1.91 -1.97 5.81
N ALA A 31 -1.77 -0.71 5.42
CA ALA A 31 -2.36 0.39 6.17
C ALA A 31 -3.88 0.26 6.23
N ALA A 32 -4.49 -0.10 5.11
CA ALA A 32 -5.94 -0.26 5.06
C ALA A 32 -6.40 -1.40 5.98
N HIS A 33 -5.66 -2.49 5.97
CA HIS A 33 -5.98 -3.62 6.83
C HIS A 33 -5.89 -3.22 8.30
N ASP A 34 -4.80 -2.57 8.67
CA ASP A 34 -4.60 -2.18 10.06
C ASP A 34 -5.62 -1.16 10.51
N ALA A 35 -6.00 -0.25 9.61
CA ALA A 35 -7.03 0.73 9.93
C ALA A 35 -8.37 0.03 10.17
N ARG A 36 -8.67 -0.99 9.39
CA ARG A 36 -9.90 -1.75 9.59
C ARG A 36 -9.89 -2.46 10.94
N VAL A 37 -8.74 -3.03 11.29
CA VAL A 37 -8.63 -3.67 12.60
C VAL A 37 -8.87 -2.66 13.71
N ALA A 38 -8.35 -1.45 13.56
CA ALA A 38 -8.54 -0.42 14.57
C ALA A 38 -10.03 -0.08 14.73
N VAL A 39 -10.74 0.03 13.61
CA VAL A 39 -12.17 0.30 13.65
C VAL A 39 -12.91 -0.82 14.39
N ASP A 40 -12.55 -2.06 14.10
CA ASP A 40 -13.18 -3.19 14.76
C ASP A 40 -12.91 -3.20 16.27
N CYS A 41 -11.68 -2.84 16.65
CA CYS A 41 -11.34 -2.75 18.05
C CYS A 41 -12.14 -1.66 18.75
N LEU A 42 -12.36 -0.54 18.09
CA LEU A 42 -13.18 0.51 18.66
C LEU A 42 -14.61 0.04 18.90
N ALA A 43 -15.14 -0.73 17.95
CA ALA A 43 -16.49 -1.26 18.10
C ALA A 43 -16.60 -2.18 19.32
N LEU A 44 -15.50 -2.83 19.68
CA LEU A 44 -15.47 -3.71 20.84
C LEU A 44 -15.06 -2.99 22.12
N GLY A 45 -14.77 -1.73 22.05
CA GLY A 45 -14.33 -0.97 23.23
C GLY A 45 -12.89 -1.24 23.63
N GLU A 46 -12.09 -1.82 22.73
CA GLU A 46 -10.71 -2.17 23.04
C GLU A 46 -9.79 -1.04 22.60
N LEU A 47 -9.71 -0.02 23.44
CA LEU A 47 -9.02 1.22 23.05
C LEU A 47 -7.53 1.03 22.85
N ASP A 48 -6.88 0.25 23.73
CA ASP A 48 -5.44 0.05 23.59
C ASP A 48 -5.12 -0.65 22.29
N ARG A 49 -5.89 -1.65 21.94
CA ARG A 49 -5.65 -2.37 20.69
C ARG A 49 -5.97 -1.51 19.49
N ALA A 50 -7.01 -0.70 19.59
CA ALA A 50 -7.33 0.22 18.51
C ALA A 50 -6.20 1.19 18.29
N HIS A 51 -5.63 1.72 19.37
CA HIS A 51 -4.53 2.65 19.27
C HIS A 51 -3.30 2.00 18.63
N THR A 52 -2.97 0.78 19.06
CA THR A 52 -1.84 0.07 18.48
C THR A 52 -2.04 -0.18 16.99
N SER A 53 -3.23 -0.61 16.61
CA SER A 53 -3.51 -0.88 15.20
C SER A 53 -3.46 0.41 14.38
N ALA A 54 -3.94 1.51 14.95
CA ALA A 54 -3.88 2.79 14.25
C ALA A 54 -2.44 3.24 14.05
N LEU A 55 -1.59 3.02 15.05
CA LEU A 55 -0.17 3.36 14.91
C LEU A 55 0.48 2.52 13.81
N THR A 56 0.16 1.25 13.76
CA THR A 56 0.71 0.38 12.72
C THR A 56 0.24 0.84 11.34
N ALA A 57 -1.03 1.25 11.25
CA ALA A 57 -1.55 1.76 9.98
C ALA A 57 -0.79 3.01 9.56
N ARG A 58 -0.49 3.89 10.52
CA ARG A 58 0.23 5.12 10.19
C ARG A 58 1.63 4.82 9.69
N VAL A 59 2.32 3.89 10.33
CA VAL A 59 3.66 3.52 9.90
C VAL A 59 3.64 2.98 8.47
N ALA A 60 2.68 2.13 8.16
CA ALA A 60 2.57 1.59 6.82
C ALA A 60 2.25 2.69 5.80
N ALA A 61 1.35 3.60 6.16
CA ALA A 61 1.01 4.71 5.28
C ALA A 61 2.23 5.61 5.05
N ASP A 62 3.01 5.86 6.10
CA ASP A 62 4.22 6.65 5.95
C ASP A 62 5.22 5.98 5.02
N ALA A 63 5.34 4.66 5.12
CA ALA A 63 6.23 3.93 4.23
C ALA A 63 5.76 4.07 2.78
N ALA A 64 4.45 4.06 2.57
CA ALA A 64 3.91 4.24 1.23
C ALA A 64 4.23 5.64 0.69
N VAL A 65 4.12 6.65 1.56
CA VAL A 65 4.45 8.01 1.14
C VAL A 65 5.90 8.08 0.71
N THR A 66 6.79 7.47 1.46
CA THR A 66 8.21 7.45 1.12
C THR A 66 8.43 6.80 -0.24
N ALA A 67 7.79 5.66 -0.46
CA ALA A 67 7.94 4.97 -1.74
C ALA A 67 7.40 5.80 -2.89
N LEU A 68 6.26 6.46 -2.69
CA LEU A 68 5.68 7.29 -3.73
C LEU A 68 6.53 8.52 -4.01
N GLN A 69 7.13 9.09 -2.97
CA GLN A 69 8.03 10.20 -3.18
C GLN A 69 9.23 9.79 -4.03
N ALA A 70 9.77 8.61 -3.76
CA ALA A 70 10.89 8.11 -4.55
C ALA A 70 10.47 7.92 -6.00
N ALA A 71 9.27 7.40 -6.22
CA ALA A 71 8.79 7.20 -7.58
C ALA A 71 8.59 8.54 -8.30
N LEU A 72 8.06 9.52 -7.58
CA LEU A 72 7.86 10.85 -8.18
C LEU A 72 9.17 11.51 -8.53
N LEU A 73 10.16 11.38 -7.65
CA LEU A 73 11.47 11.96 -7.92
C LEU A 73 12.14 11.28 -9.11
N ALA A 74 12.02 9.97 -9.19
CA ALA A 74 12.59 9.25 -10.31
C ALA A 74 11.93 9.66 -11.62
N ALA A 75 10.61 9.83 -11.60
CA ALA A 75 9.90 10.25 -12.79
C ALA A 75 10.29 11.66 -13.21
N ALA A 76 10.43 12.56 -12.23
CA ALA A 76 10.84 13.93 -12.52
C ALA A 76 12.26 13.98 -13.07
N GLY A 77 13.16 13.19 -12.49
CA GLY A 77 14.53 13.12 -12.98
C GLY A 77 14.59 12.59 -14.40
N THR A 78 13.82 11.58 -14.68
CA THR A 78 13.75 11.01 -16.02
C THR A 78 13.24 12.04 -17.01
N ALA A 79 12.18 12.74 -16.64
CA ALA A 79 11.60 13.75 -17.51
C ALA A 79 12.59 14.89 -17.75
N ALA A 80 13.27 15.32 -16.71
CA ALA A 80 14.23 16.40 -16.83
C ALA A 80 15.42 15.98 -17.66
N GLY A 81 15.78 14.71 -17.59
CA GLY A 81 16.91 14.22 -18.34
C GLY A 81 16.64 14.01 -19.81
N SER A 82 15.39 14.01 -20.20
CA SER A 82 15.07 13.87 -21.61
C SER A 82 15.14 15.20 -22.31
#